data_cfd157576f3a1809f53eb591553f1247
#
_entry.id   cfd157576f3a1809f53eb591553f1247
#
_cell.length_a   1.000
_cell.length_b   1.000
_cell.length_c   1.000
_cell.angle_alpha   90.00
_cell.angle_beta   90.00
_cell.angle_gamma   90.00
#
_symmetry.space_group_name_H-M   'P 1'
#
loop_
_entity.id
_entity.type
_entity.pdbx_description
1 polymer ?
#
loop_
_entity_poly.entity_id
_entity_poly.type
_entity_poly.pdbx_seq_one_letter_code
_entity_poly.pdbx_strand_id
1 'polypeptide(L)'
;YMYKVNGVKNREAMAFVAAGLSFGSRKQFNPKIEYILELSKGDVDKWIREGKYNKAFLANSNKSFYRFFTESTMNAFFSIYRDILNSNGSLGECLKSCGVNDGLTAIEKIVELFKDAPGQYSVVPKSAKSACKRVCMFLRWMVRDNSCVDLGIWSSFIPKESLIIPLDTHVLKQAKLFGLISSKASSMALALNLTKKLKKVFPSDPLKADFALFGNGIDKSWE
;
A
#
# COMPACT_ATOMS: atom_id res chain seq x y z
N TYR A 1 -9.52 8.41 -1.26
CA TYR A 1 -10.53 7.53 -0.65
C TYR A 1 -10.47 7.59 0.87
N MET A 2 -9.30 7.49 1.49
CA MET A 2 -9.15 7.54 2.94
C MET A 2 -9.69 8.82 3.61
N TYR A 3 -9.84 9.91 2.88
CA TYR A 3 -10.50 11.14 3.35
C TYR A 3 -12.03 11.13 3.15
N LYS A 4 -12.58 10.13 2.45
CA LYS A 4 -14.03 9.96 2.28
C LYS A 4 -14.68 9.24 3.48
N VAL A 5 -13.89 8.79 4.45
CA VAL A 5 -14.35 8.05 5.62
C VAL A 5 -13.91 8.71 6.92
N ASN A 6 -14.65 8.46 7.99
CA ASN A 6 -14.42 9.06 9.30
C ASN A 6 -13.78 8.06 10.28
N GLY A 7 -12.99 8.56 11.21
CA GLY A 7 -12.32 7.76 12.24
C GLY A 7 -10.97 7.20 11.80
N VAL A 8 -10.01 7.19 12.71
CA VAL A 8 -8.61 6.81 12.44
C VAL A 8 -8.51 5.37 11.92
N LYS A 9 -9.14 4.41 12.62
CA LYS A 9 -9.12 2.98 12.23
C LYS A 9 -9.76 2.77 10.87
N ASN A 10 -10.86 3.46 10.60
CA ASN A 10 -11.56 3.37 9.33
C ASN A 10 -10.74 3.99 8.17
N ARG A 11 -10.04 5.11 8.41
CA ARG A 11 -9.11 5.70 7.44
C ARG A 11 -7.94 4.78 7.14
N GLU A 12 -7.37 4.13 8.16
CA GLU A 12 -6.31 3.12 7.99
C GLU A 12 -6.82 1.96 7.13
N ALA A 13 -7.98 1.39 7.46
CA ALA A 13 -8.57 0.28 6.72
C ALA A 13 -8.85 0.64 5.25
N MET A 14 -9.47 1.82 5.02
CA MET A 14 -9.74 2.31 3.68
C MET A 14 -8.45 2.55 2.89
N ALA A 15 -7.42 3.12 3.52
CA ALA A 15 -6.13 3.35 2.87
C ALA A 15 -5.44 2.04 2.48
N PHE A 16 -5.49 1.01 3.33
CA PHE A 16 -4.89 -0.29 3.04
C PHE A 16 -5.59 -0.98 1.86
N VAL A 17 -6.92 -0.98 1.85
CA VAL A 17 -7.72 -1.50 0.72
C VAL A 17 -7.43 -0.72 -0.56
N ALA A 18 -7.43 0.61 -0.50
CA ALA A 18 -7.17 1.46 -1.65
C ALA A 18 -5.76 1.23 -2.21
N ALA A 19 -4.74 1.13 -1.36
CA ALA A 19 -3.37 0.83 -1.78
C ALA A 19 -3.29 -0.53 -2.47
N GLY A 20 -3.94 -1.56 -1.91
CA GLY A 20 -3.97 -2.91 -2.46
C GLY A 20 -4.54 -2.99 -3.88
N LEU A 21 -5.51 -2.13 -4.21
CA LEU A 21 -6.15 -2.07 -5.52
C LEU A 21 -5.50 -1.06 -6.49
N SER A 22 -4.66 -0.15 -5.99
CA SER A 22 -4.07 0.93 -6.81
C SER A 22 -2.95 0.44 -7.72
N PHE A 23 -3.31 -0.30 -8.78
CA PHE A 23 -2.41 -0.71 -9.87
C PHE A 23 -3.16 -0.75 -11.21
N GLY A 24 -2.44 -0.56 -12.31
CA GLY A 24 -3.06 -0.36 -13.61
C GLY A 24 -3.60 1.06 -13.79
N SER A 25 -4.63 1.26 -14.59
CA SER A 25 -5.17 2.59 -14.89
C SER A 25 -6.13 3.06 -13.81
N ARG A 26 -6.10 4.37 -13.50
CA ARG A 26 -7.03 5.00 -12.55
C ARG A 26 -8.49 4.79 -12.92
N LYS A 27 -8.82 4.82 -14.22
CA LYS A 27 -10.17 4.57 -14.72
C LYS A 27 -10.67 3.16 -14.37
N GLN A 28 -9.77 2.20 -14.19
CA GLN A 28 -10.12 0.82 -13.88
C GLN A 28 -10.16 0.54 -12.36
N PHE A 29 -9.20 1.03 -11.58
CA PHE A 29 -9.18 0.70 -10.15
C PHE A 29 -10.07 1.61 -9.30
N ASN A 30 -10.28 2.87 -9.65
CA ASN A 30 -11.15 3.76 -8.90
C ASN A 30 -12.57 3.21 -8.70
N PRO A 31 -13.26 2.72 -9.74
CA PRO A 31 -14.59 2.12 -9.53
C PRO A 31 -14.58 0.91 -8.59
N LYS A 32 -13.47 0.16 -8.54
CA LYS A 32 -13.35 -0.99 -7.63
C LYS A 32 -13.18 -0.60 -6.17
N ILE A 33 -12.45 0.49 -5.93
CA ILE A 33 -12.31 1.08 -4.59
C ILE A 33 -13.64 1.70 -4.15
N GLU A 34 -14.31 2.43 -5.06
CA GLU A 34 -15.63 3.02 -4.82
C GLU A 34 -16.68 1.95 -4.48
N TYR A 35 -16.69 0.84 -5.21
CA TYR A 35 -17.57 -0.28 -4.94
C TYR A 35 -17.42 -0.82 -3.50
N ILE A 36 -16.19 -0.97 -2.99
CA ILE A 36 -15.96 -1.39 -1.60
C ILE A 36 -16.42 -0.32 -0.61
N LEU A 37 -16.21 0.96 -0.92
CA LEU A 37 -16.67 2.07 -0.09
C LEU A 37 -18.20 2.09 0.02
N GLU A 38 -18.91 1.84 -1.08
CA GLU A 38 -20.38 1.73 -1.12
C GLU A 38 -20.87 0.52 -0.34
N LEU A 39 -20.31 -0.67 -0.57
CA LEU A 39 -20.67 -1.90 0.16
C LEU A 39 -20.51 -1.75 1.68
N SER A 40 -19.47 -1.06 2.10
CA SER A 40 -19.19 -0.79 3.51
C SER A 40 -19.99 0.39 4.07
N LYS A 41 -20.73 1.12 3.24
CA LYS A 41 -21.44 2.36 3.60
C LYS A 41 -20.51 3.38 4.29
N GLY A 42 -19.26 3.43 3.84
CA GLY A 42 -18.23 4.31 4.39
C GLY A 42 -17.61 3.84 5.72
N ASP A 43 -17.99 2.67 6.26
CA ASP A 43 -17.38 2.08 7.46
C ASP A 43 -16.68 0.76 7.11
N VAL A 44 -15.53 0.90 6.46
CA VAL A 44 -14.73 -0.22 5.93
C VAL A 44 -14.16 -1.08 7.06
N ASP A 45 -13.69 -0.47 8.15
CA ASP A 45 -13.16 -1.19 9.32
C ASP A 45 -14.23 -2.12 9.92
N LYS A 46 -15.40 -1.58 10.23
CA LYS A 46 -16.52 -2.37 10.79
C LYS A 46 -17.02 -3.44 9.81
N TRP A 47 -17.12 -3.09 8.52
CA TRP A 47 -17.57 -4.00 7.48
C TRP A 47 -16.64 -5.22 7.35
N ILE A 48 -15.31 -5.01 7.48
CA ILE A 48 -14.33 -6.09 7.47
C ILE A 48 -14.44 -6.92 8.75
N ARG A 49 -14.47 -6.31 9.93
CA ARG A 49 -14.53 -7.00 11.24
C ARG A 49 -15.76 -7.91 11.34
N GLU A 50 -16.90 -7.45 10.88
CA GLU A 50 -18.16 -8.20 10.90
C GLU A 50 -18.24 -9.27 9.80
N GLY A 51 -17.21 -9.42 8.95
CA GLY A 51 -17.19 -10.41 7.87
C GLY A 51 -18.22 -10.14 6.77
N LYS A 52 -18.74 -8.92 6.67
CA LYS A 52 -19.77 -8.56 5.69
C LYS A 52 -19.30 -8.65 4.24
N TYR A 53 -17.99 -8.63 4.01
CA TYR A 53 -17.36 -8.86 2.71
C TYR A 53 -17.70 -10.22 2.09
N ASN A 54 -18.02 -11.25 2.92
CA ASN A 54 -18.37 -12.58 2.45
C ASN A 54 -19.61 -12.61 1.54
N LYS A 55 -20.49 -11.59 1.64
CA LYS A 55 -21.66 -11.46 0.77
C LYS A 55 -21.31 -11.01 -0.65
N ALA A 56 -20.23 -10.26 -0.79
CA ALA A 56 -19.79 -9.70 -2.07
C ALA A 56 -18.62 -10.47 -2.70
N PHE A 57 -17.81 -11.12 -1.87
CA PHE A 57 -16.60 -11.84 -2.26
C PHE A 57 -16.68 -13.27 -1.72
N LEU A 58 -17.11 -14.21 -2.57
CA LEU A 58 -17.25 -15.61 -2.16
C LEU A 58 -15.91 -16.33 -2.15
N ALA A 59 -15.63 -17.08 -1.08
CA ALA A 59 -14.35 -17.75 -0.86
C ALA A 59 -13.93 -18.72 -1.99
N ASN A 60 -14.92 -19.37 -2.63
CA ASN A 60 -14.70 -20.37 -3.67
C ASN A 60 -15.03 -19.86 -5.08
N SER A 61 -15.17 -18.54 -5.27
CA SER A 61 -15.54 -17.94 -6.55
C SER A 61 -14.31 -17.53 -7.35
N ASN A 62 -14.17 -18.07 -8.54
CA ASN A 62 -13.16 -17.66 -9.51
C ASN A 62 -13.61 -16.48 -10.40
N LYS A 63 -14.78 -15.88 -10.10
CA LYS A 63 -15.27 -14.72 -10.83
C LYS A 63 -14.28 -13.56 -10.67
N SER A 64 -13.89 -12.95 -11.79
CA SER A 64 -12.96 -11.81 -11.80
C SER A 64 -13.57 -10.59 -11.12
N PHE A 65 -12.85 -10.04 -10.17
CA PHE A 65 -13.17 -8.74 -9.55
C PHE A 65 -12.39 -7.61 -10.19
N TYR A 66 -11.08 -7.76 -10.22
CA TYR A 66 -10.21 -6.73 -10.78
C TYR A 66 -8.94 -7.34 -11.36
N ARG A 67 -8.76 -7.26 -12.68
CA ARG A 67 -7.60 -7.81 -13.41
C ARG A 67 -7.44 -9.30 -13.07
N PHE A 68 -6.34 -9.65 -12.40
CA PHE A 68 -6.07 -11.03 -11.97
C PHE A 68 -6.57 -11.33 -10.53
N PHE A 69 -7.24 -10.39 -9.87
CA PHE A 69 -7.91 -10.66 -8.59
C PHE A 69 -9.33 -11.17 -8.83
N THR A 70 -9.62 -12.32 -8.25
CA THR A 70 -10.95 -12.94 -8.22
C THR A 70 -11.69 -12.58 -6.92
N GLU A 71 -12.97 -12.93 -6.84
CA GLU A 71 -13.71 -12.81 -5.58
C GLU A 71 -13.04 -13.59 -4.46
N SER A 72 -12.52 -14.82 -4.72
CA SER A 72 -11.79 -15.62 -3.73
C SER A 72 -10.47 -14.94 -3.29
N THR A 73 -9.76 -14.25 -4.20
CA THR A 73 -8.56 -13.48 -3.83
C THR A 73 -8.90 -12.34 -2.87
N MET A 74 -10.00 -11.63 -3.13
CA MET A 74 -10.46 -10.54 -2.26
C MET A 74 -11.00 -11.07 -0.94
N ASN A 75 -11.72 -12.19 -0.93
CA ASN A 75 -12.19 -12.86 0.27
C ASN A 75 -11.02 -13.25 1.19
N ALA A 76 -10.00 -13.89 0.64
CA ALA A 76 -8.81 -14.30 1.39
C ALA A 76 -8.08 -13.08 2.00
N PHE A 77 -7.93 -11.99 1.23
CA PHE A 77 -7.36 -10.75 1.73
C PHE A 77 -8.16 -10.18 2.90
N PHE A 78 -9.47 -10.05 2.76
CA PHE A 78 -10.33 -9.54 3.84
C PHE A 78 -10.39 -10.46 5.04
N SER A 79 -10.33 -11.78 4.85
CA SER A 79 -10.32 -12.74 5.97
C SER A 79 -9.09 -12.58 6.84
N ILE A 80 -7.90 -12.54 6.24
CA ILE A 80 -6.64 -12.30 6.97
C ILE A 80 -6.69 -10.93 7.66
N TYR A 81 -7.14 -9.90 6.95
CA TYR A 81 -7.20 -8.55 7.49
C TYR A 81 -8.19 -8.46 8.65
N ARG A 82 -9.37 -9.11 8.56
CA ARG A 82 -10.34 -9.20 9.66
C ARG A 82 -9.72 -9.80 10.92
N ASP A 83 -8.95 -10.87 10.77
CA ASP A 83 -8.34 -11.55 11.91
C ASP A 83 -7.28 -10.63 12.58
N ILE A 84 -6.49 -9.89 11.80
CA ILE A 84 -5.57 -8.86 12.31
C ILE A 84 -6.35 -7.76 13.07
N LEU A 85 -7.40 -7.21 12.47
CA LEU A 85 -8.18 -6.14 13.07
C LEU A 85 -8.86 -6.58 14.38
N ASN A 86 -9.41 -7.79 14.42
CA ASN A 86 -10.12 -8.31 15.59
C ASN A 86 -9.16 -8.67 16.73
N SER A 87 -7.97 -9.19 16.41
CA SER A 87 -6.98 -9.59 17.42
C SER A 87 -6.18 -8.39 17.96
N ASN A 88 -5.90 -7.38 17.13
CA ASN A 88 -4.95 -6.31 17.49
C ASN A 88 -5.58 -4.92 17.53
N GLY A 89 -6.83 -4.77 17.10
CA GLY A 89 -7.50 -3.48 17.09
C GLY A 89 -7.24 -2.64 15.84
N SER A 90 -6.07 -2.73 15.19
CA SER A 90 -5.75 -2.16 13.89
C SER A 90 -4.47 -2.79 13.32
N LEU A 91 -4.15 -2.55 12.04
CA LEU A 91 -2.87 -3.00 11.47
C LEU A 91 -1.70 -2.26 12.13
N GLY A 92 -1.84 -0.96 12.39
CA GLY A 92 -0.82 -0.18 13.09
C GLY A 92 -0.52 -0.71 14.49
N GLU A 93 -1.54 -1.05 15.27
CA GLU A 93 -1.35 -1.66 16.60
C GLU A 93 -0.71 -3.05 16.51
N CYS A 94 -1.07 -3.84 15.50
CA CYS A 94 -0.41 -5.12 15.20
C CYS A 94 1.09 -4.94 14.94
N LEU A 95 1.47 -3.97 14.12
CA LEU A 95 2.87 -3.68 13.81
C LEU A 95 3.63 -3.21 15.08
N LYS A 96 3.03 -2.33 15.86
CA LYS A 96 3.62 -1.88 17.14
C LYS A 96 3.85 -3.03 18.10
N SER A 97 2.88 -3.91 18.29
CA SER A 97 2.98 -5.07 19.18
C SER A 97 4.08 -6.06 18.73
N CYS A 98 4.41 -6.07 17.45
CA CYS A 98 5.52 -6.83 16.86
C CYS A 98 6.87 -6.10 16.94
N GLY A 99 6.96 -4.94 17.59
CA GLY A 99 8.21 -4.17 17.73
C GLY A 99 8.68 -3.48 16.46
N VAL A 100 7.80 -3.30 15.46
CA VAL A 100 8.13 -2.61 14.22
C VAL A 100 8.36 -1.13 14.50
N ASN A 101 9.50 -0.60 14.05
CA ASN A 101 9.92 0.79 14.26
C ASN A 101 10.58 1.45 13.05
N ASP A 102 10.57 0.82 11.88
CA ASP A 102 11.09 1.36 10.63
C ASP A 102 10.31 0.87 9.40
N GLY A 103 10.53 1.53 8.24
CA GLY A 103 9.80 1.26 7.02
C GLY A 103 10.07 -0.12 6.41
N LEU A 104 11.28 -0.66 6.51
CA LEU A 104 11.62 -1.98 5.94
C LEU A 104 10.98 -3.09 6.75
N THR A 105 11.17 -3.07 8.07
CA THR A 105 10.56 -4.06 8.98
C THR A 105 9.04 -4.02 8.92
N ALA A 106 8.43 -2.84 8.70
CA ALA A 106 7.00 -2.72 8.46
C ALA A 106 6.55 -3.43 7.16
N ILE A 107 7.29 -3.27 6.06
CA ILE A 107 7.01 -3.97 4.81
C ILE A 107 7.13 -5.49 5.00
N GLU A 108 8.22 -5.94 5.60
CA GLU A 108 8.48 -7.36 5.84
C GLU A 108 7.38 -7.99 6.69
N LYS A 109 6.97 -7.30 7.78
CA LYS A 109 5.90 -7.80 8.65
C LYS A 109 4.54 -7.82 7.98
N ILE A 110 4.17 -6.78 7.22
CA ILE A 110 2.92 -6.79 6.44
C ILE A 110 2.93 -7.94 5.43
N VAL A 111 4.03 -8.16 4.72
CA VAL A 111 4.16 -9.29 3.78
C VAL A 111 4.06 -10.62 4.50
N GLU A 112 4.70 -10.76 5.65
CA GLU A 112 4.63 -11.98 6.48
C GLU A 112 3.20 -12.32 6.89
N LEU A 113 2.43 -11.33 7.34
CA LEU A 113 1.03 -11.52 7.77
C LEU A 113 0.12 -12.03 6.65
N PHE A 114 0.45 -11.75 5.39
CA PHE A 114 -0.37 -12.09 4.22
C PHE A 114 0.27 -13.15 3.29
N LYS A 115 1.48 -13.67 3.62
CA LYS A 115 2.24 -14.58 2.73
C LYS A 115 1.48 -15.86 2.39
N ASP A 116 0.69 -16.38 3.33
CA ASP A 116 -0.03 -17.64 3.21
C ASP A 116 -1.45 -17.46 2.60
N ALA A 117 -1.76 -16.27 2.08
CA ALA A 117 -2.99 -16.05 1.33
C ALA A 117 -3.11 -17.06 0.17
N PRO A 118 -4.24 -17.78 0.04
CA PRO A 118 -4.41 -18.80 -0.98
C PRO A 118 -4.37 -18.22 -2.40
N GLY A 119 -4.11 -19.10 -3.38
CA GLY A 119 -4.11 -18.76 -4.80
C GLY A 119 -2.76 -18.22 -5.32
N GLN A 120 -2.67 -18.12 -6.65
CA GLN A 120 -1.48 -17.64 -7.35
C GLN A 120 -1.24 -16.14 -7.12
N TYR A 121 -2.31 -15.35 -7.08
CA TYR A 121 -2.28 -13.90 -6.92
C TYR A 121 -2.80 -13.50 -5.54
N SER A 122 -2.19 -12.46 -4.96
CA SER A 122 -2.59 -11.89 -3.67
C SER A 122 -2.59 -10.36 -3.72
N VAL A 123 -3.44 -9.74 -2.91
CA VAL A 123 -3.54 -8.28 -2.80
C VAL A 123 -2.25 -7.70 -2.19
N VAL A 124 -1.72 -8.34 -1.17
CA VAL A 124 -0.39 -8.04 -0.60
C VAL A 124 0.63 -8.97 -1.26
N PRO A 125 1.83 -8.51 -1.63
CA PRO A 125 2.87 -9.37 -2.19
C PRO A 125 3.21 -10.53 -1.25
N LYS A 126 3.48 -11.72 -1.81
CA LYS A 126 3.89 -12.90 -1.02
C LYS A 126 5.36 -12.89 -0.62
N SER A 127 6.16 -11.94 -1.12
CA SER A 127 7.58 -11.83 -0.82
C SER A 127 8.01 -10.37 -0.75
N ALA A 128 8.72 -10.02 0.30
CA ALA A 128 9.35 -8.72 0.48
C ALA A 128 10.58 -8.49 -0.44
N LYS A 129 11.02 -9.50 -1.20
CA LYS A 129 12.08 -9.34 -2.22
C LYS A 129 11.60 -8.53 -3.43
N SER A 130 10.30 -8.54 -3.72
CA SER A 130 9.70 -7.64 -4.70
C SER A 130 9.75 -6.19 -4.20
N ALA A 131 9.61 -5.20 -5.10
CA ALA A 131 9.63 -3.79 -4.69
C ALA A 131 8.46 -3.37 -3.79
N CYS A 132 7.49 -4.22 -3.56
CA CYS A 132 6.33 -4.01 -2.67
C CYS A 132 5.67 -2.63 -2.84
N LYS A 133 5.62 -2.09 -4.08
CA LYS A 133 5.21 -0.72 -4.38
C LYS A 133 3.94 -0.30 -3.62
N ARG A 134 2.92 -1.17 -3.60
CA ARG A 134 1.62 -0.86 -2.98
C ARG A 134 1.71 -0.76 -1.46
N VAL A 135 2.54 -1.60 -0.84
CA VAL A 135 2.82 -1.54 0.61
C VAL A 135 3.66 -0.30 0.93
N CYS A 136 4.69 0.00 0.13
CA CYS A 136 5.48 1.23 0.28
C CYS A 136 4.60 2.49 0.16
N MET A 137 3.67 2.51 -0.81
CA MET A 137 2.72 3.61 -0.97
C MET A 137 1.77 3.72 0.22
N PHE A 138 1.27 2.61 0.75
CA PHE A 138 0.45 2.59 1.95
C PHE A 138 1.23 3.13 3.16
N LEU A 139 2.45 2.66 3.39
CA LEU A 139 3.30 3.16 4.48
C LEU A 139 3.56 4.66 4.35
N ARG A 140 3.80 5.15 3.14
CA ARG A 140 3.94 6.59 2.90
C ARG A 140 2.71 7.34 3.41
N TRP A 141 1.49 6.88 3.06
CA TRP A 141 0.26 7.53 3.51
C TRP A 141 0.07 7.47 5.03
N MET A 142 0.50 6.37 5.66
CA MET A 142 0.35 6.18 7.11
C MET A 142 1.36 6.98 7.93
N VAL A 143 2.57 7.17 7.41
CA VAL A 143 3.70 7.68 8.20
C VAL A 143 4.00 9.16 7.94
N ARG A 144 3.93 9.63 6.67
CA ARG A 144 4.25 11.02 6.38
C ARG A 144 3.20 11.97 6.95
N ASP A 145 3.64 12.88 7.76
CA ASP A 145 2.88 13.99 8.33
C ASP A 145 3.05 15.27 7.50
N ASN A 146 2.31 16.32 7.84
CA ASN A 146 2.36 17.64 7.19
C ASN A 146 2.21 17.57 5.66
N SER A 147 1.33 16.70 5.19
CA SER A 147 1.02 16.47 3.77
C SER A 147 -0.49 16.56 3.55
N CYS A 148 -0.89 17.18 2.44
CA CYS A 148 -2.31 17.25 2.06
C CYS A 148 -2.89 15.91 1.54
N VAL A 149 -2.02 14.92 1.31
CA VAL A 149 -2.42 13.61 0.76
C VAL A 149 -2.07 12.43 1.68
N ASP A 150 -1.17 12.61 2.64
CA ASP A 150 -0.75 11.57 3.57
C ASP A 150 -1.43 11.77 4.94
N LEU A 151 -1.72 10.72 5.69
CA LEU A 151 -2.48 10.77 6.94
C LEU A 151 -1.61 10.98 8.19
N GLY A 152 -0.37 10.49 8.18
CA GLY A 152 0.58 10.63 9.28
C GLY A 152 0.23 9.91 10.58
N ILE A 153 -0.76 8.99 10.56
CA ILE A 153 -1.28 8.34 11.78
C ILE A 153 -0.31 7.34 12.41
N TRP A 154 0.75 6.96 11.70
CA TRP A 154 1.82 6.08 12.20
C TRP A 154 3.15 6.82 12.45
N SER A 155 3.18 8.13 12.32
CA SER A 155 4.39 8.96 12.51
C SER A 155 4.99 8.84 13.92
N SER A 156 4.19 8.41 14.91
CA SER A 156 4.63 8.24 16.31
C SER A 156 5.52 7.01 16.53
N PHE A 157 5.55 6.03 15.60
CA PHE A 157 6.34 4.81 15.78
C PHE A 157 7.17 4.38 14.56
N ILE A 158 6.91 4.91 13.39
CA ILE A 158 7.75 4.73 12.20
C ILE A 158 8.26 6.10 11.77
N PRO A 159 9.57 6.32 11.79
CA PRO A 159 10.16 7.57 11.34
C PRO A 159 10.11 7.68 9.81
N LYS A 160 9.71 8.84 9.29
CA LYS A 160 9.54 9.06 7.83
C LYS A 160 10.83 8.96 7.03
N GLU A 161 11.99 9.19 7.66
CA GLU A 161 13.31 8.98 7.08
C GLU A 161 13.65 7.50 6.83
N SER A 162 12.88 6.56 7.41
CA SER A 162 13.03 5.12 7.18
C SER A 162 12.16 4.59 6.03
N LEU A 163 11.27 5.41 5.50
CA LEU A 163 10.37 5.01 4.42
C LEU A 163 11.13 4.69 3.13
N ILE A 164 10.60 3.71 2.39
CA ILE A 164 11.16 3.24 1.12
C ILE A 164 10.30 3.75 -0.03
N ILE A 165 10.93 4.27 -1.08
CA ILE A 165 10.23 4.83 -2.23
C ILE A 165 9.34 3.79 -2.92
N PRO A 166 8.06 4.12 -3.22
CA PRO A 166 7.18 3.25 -4.02
C PRO A 166 7.69 3.16 -5.46
N LEU A 167 8.47 2.15 -5.76
CA LEU A 167 9.13 1.98 -7.05
C LEU A 167 8.14 1.53 -8.12
N ASP A 168 7.64 2.46 -8.93
CA ASP A 168 6.80 2.18 -10.07
C ASP A 168 7.49 2.41 -11.42
N THR A 169 6.77 2.19 -12.51
CA THR A 169 7.32 2.34 -13.87
C THR A 169 7.72 3.77 -14.20
N HIS A 170 6.99 4.78 -13.69
CA HIS A 170 7.32 6.20 -13.89
C HIS A 170 8.54 6.58 -13.07
N VAL A 171 8.56 6.23 -11.79
CA VAL A 171 9.71 6.45 -10.89
C VAL A 171 10.95 5.74 -11.44
N LEU A 172 10.83 4.49 -11.90
CA LEU A 172 11.94 3.76 -12.53
C LEU A 172 12.47 4.47 -13.77
N LYS A 173 11.58 4.90 -14.68
CA LYS A 173 11.95 5.60 -15.92
C LYS A 173 12.72 6.90 -15.57
N GLN A 174 12.16 7.73 -14.69
CA GLN A 174 12.75 9.01 -14.32
C GLN A 174 14.05 8.85 -13.54
N ALA A 175 14.10 7.95 -12.56
CA ALA A 175 15.31 7.68 -11.80
C ALA A 175 16.46 7.19 -12.70
N LYS A 176 16.15 6.44 -13.75
CA LYS A 176 17.11 6.03 -14.76
C LYS A 176 17.56 7.19 -15.63
N LEU A 177 16.64 8.04 -16.09
CA LEU A 177 16.93 9.23 -16.91
C LEU A 177 17.89 10.19 -16.16
N PHE A 178 17.69 10.36 -14.85
CA PHE A 178 18.55 11.16 -14.00
C PHE A 178 19.84 10.45 -13.54
N GLY A 179 20.15 9.25 -14.06
CA GLY A 179 21.35 8.49 -13.67
C GLY A 179 21.35 8.00 -12.22
N LEU A 180 20.22 8.02 -11.54
CA LEU A 180 20.10 7.57 -10.16
C LEU A 180 20.18 6.04 -10.03
N ILE A 181 19.74 5.31 -11.07
CA ILE A 181 19.77 3.84 -11.14
C ILE A 181 20.14 3.38 -12.55
N SER A 182 20.73 2.19 -12.67
CA SER A 182 21.05 1.55 -13.96
C SER A 182 20.16 0.35 -14.30
N SER A 183 19.67 -0.34 -13.27
CA SER A 183 18.85 -1.57 -13.42
C SER A 183 17.44 -1.28 -13.90
N LYS A 184 16.85 -2.25 -14.63
CA LYS A 184 15.43 -2.26 -15.01
C LYS A 184 14.57 -3.14 -14.10
N ALA A 185 15.19 -3.94 -13.22
CA ALA A 185 14.48 -4.89 -12.37
C ALA A 185 13.80 -4.16 -11.19
N SER A 186 12.49 -4.31 -11.08
CA SER A 186 11.72 -3.79 -9.93
C SER A 186 11.87 -4.76 -8.74
N SER A 187 12.81 -4.47 -7.84
CA SER A 187 13.09 -5.26 -6.64
C SER A 187 13.21 -4.38 -5.40
N MET A 188 13.08 -4.96 -4.20
CA MET A 188 13.29 -4.25 -2.95
C MET A 188 14.74 -3.72 -2.85
N ALA A 189 15.73 -4.50 -3.29
CA ALA A 189 17.12 -4.05 -3.31
C ALA A 189 17.31 -2.77 -4.16
N LEU A 190 16.61 -2.65 -5.30
CA LEU A 190 16.66 -1.43 -6.12
C LEU A 190 15.93 -0.28 -5.45
N ALA A 191 14.78 -0.53 -4.81
CA ALA A 191 14.03 0.49 -4.08
C ALA A 191 14.86 1.06 -2.92
N LEU A 192 15.54 0.19 -2.15
CA LEU A 192 16.46 0.59 -1.08
C LEU A 192 17.65 1.42 -1.60
N ASN A 193 18.25 0.99 -2.72
CA ASN A 193 19.38 1.72 -3.33
C ASN A 193 18.93 3.13 -3.76
N LEU A 194 17.80 3.25 -4.45
CA LEU A 194 17.27 4.55 -4.85
C LEU A 194 16.95 5.41 -3.62
N THR A 195 16.24 4.85 -2.63
CA THR A 195 15.93 5.57 -1.38
C THR A 195 17.18 6.09 -0.67
N LYS A 196 18.26 5.28 -0.61
CA LYS A 196 19.54 5.69 -0.04
C LYS A 196 20.16 6.89 -0.76
N LYS A 197 20.01 6.97 -2.09
CA LYS A 197 20.47 8.13 -2.87
C LYS A 197 19.62 9.36 -2.60
N LEU A 198 18.28 9.19 -2.56
CA LEU A 198 17.36 10.29 -2.25
C LEU A 198 17.55 10.82 -0.82
N LYS A 199 17.89 9.97 0.13
CA LYS A 199 18.18 10.34 1.52
C LYS A 199 19.39 11.26 1.64
N LYS A 200 20.34 11.21 0.69
CA LYS A 200 21.47 12.18 0.67
C LYS A 200 20.99 13.60 0.36
N VAL A 201 19.92 13.75 -0.39
CA VAL A 201 19.32 15.05 -0.76
C VAL A 201 18.27 15.49 0.25
N PHE A 202 17.48 14.54 0.73
CA PHE A 202 16.39 14.76 1.68
C PHE A 202 16.55 13.83 2.92
N PRO A 203 17.48 14.14 3.85
CA PRO A 203 17.81 13.23 4.96
C PRO A 203 16.62 12.88 5.87
N SER A 204 15.77 13.85 6.16
CA SER A 204 14.60 13.69 7.05
C SER A 204 13.35 13.14 6.37
N ASP A 205 13.30 13.12 5.02
CA ASP A 205 12.15 12.63 4.26
C ASP A 205 12.55 12.27 2.82
N PRO A 206 13.13 11.10 2.57
CA PRO A 206 13.61 10.71 1.25
C PRO A 206 12.48 10.60 0.22
N LEU A 207 11.21 10.49 0.66
CA LEU A 207 10.06 10.41 -0.22
C LEU A 207 9.55 11.77 -0.73
N LYS A 208 10.17 12.89 -0.34
CA LYS A 208 9.92 14.19 -1.00
C LYS A 208 10.15 14.12 -2.50
N ALA A 209 11.13 13.34 -2.94
CA ALA A 209 11.43 13.15 -4.35
C ALA A 209 10.40 12.29 -5.11
N ASP A 210 9.54 11.53 -4.42
CA ASP A 210 8.55 10.65 -5.07
C ASP A 210 7.58 11.46 -5.93
N PHE A 211 7.07 12.58 -5.42
CA PHE A 211 6.19 13.46 -6.19
C PHE A 211 6.87 14.06 -7.42
N ALA A 212 8.14 14.46 -7.30
CA ALA A 212 8.89 15.04 -8.40
C ALA A 212 9.15 13.98 -9.50
N LEU A 213 9.62 12.79 -9.10
CA LEU A 213 9.90 11.70 -10.03
C LEU A 213 8.61 11.17 -10.69
N PHE A 214 7.54 11.02 -9.91
CA PHE A 214 6.26 10.53 -10.42
C PHE A 214 5.57 11.58 -11.30
N GLY A 215 5.52 12.85 -10.86
CA GLY A 215 4.88 13.95 -11.59
C GLY A 215 5.57 14.19 -12.92
N ASN A 216 6.89 14.29 -12.92
CA ASN A 216 7.68 14.45 -14.15
C ASN A 216 7.53 13.25 -15.11
N GLY A 217 7.26 12.04 -14.59
CA GLY A 217 7.03 10.85 -15.40
C GLY A 217 5.64 10.76 -16.01
N ILE A 218 4.66 11.53 -15.52
CA ILE A 218 3.28 11.58 -16.07
C ILE A 218 3.12 12.77 -17.03
N ASP A 219 3.75 13.88 -16.74
CA ASP A 219 3.65 15.09 -17.53
C ASP A 219 4.42 14.92 -18.86
N LYS A 220 3.66 14.65 -19.92
CA LYS A 220 4.20 14.53 -21.28
C LYS A 220 4.38 15.88 -21.97
N SER A 221 4.10 16.98 -21.30
CA SER A 221 4.22 18.32 -21.87
C SER A 221 5.68 18.77 -22.08
N TRP A 222 6.64 17.98 -21.61
CA TRP A 222 8.08 18.21 -21.75
C TRP A 222 8.77 17.30 -22.79
N GLU A 223 8.03 16.47 -23.52
CA GLU A 223 8.45 15.74 -24.72
C GLU A 223 7.87 16.44 -25.97
#